data_b88d533d03e97fdc3eae100365501775
#
_entry.id   b88d533d03e97fdc3eae100365501775
#
_cell.length_a   1.000
_cell.length_b   1.000
_cell.length_c   1.000
_cell.angle_alpha   90.00
_cell.angle_beta   90.00
_cell.angle_gamma   90.00
#
_symmetry.space_group_name_H-M   'P 1'
#
loop_
_entity.id
_entity.type
_entity.pdbx_description
1 polymer ?
#
loop_
_entity_poly.entity_id
_entity_poly.type
_entity_poly.pdbx_seq_one_letter_code
_entity_poly.pdbx_strand_id
1 'polypeptide(L)'
;MAHSPFFKATSGSWLRDVLILALGYFTAGYIGLKLAVPPGYATIIWPASGVALCGLLLRGRTIWPGVWLGSFAINLFNTPDGVPSPESALPAVGIAAAIGLGATIQTLVGRHVICRFWPELELSEPSQVLRFLATAVVLPCLVA
;
A
#
# COMPACT_ATOMS: atom_id res chain seq x y z
N MET A 1 -13.97 -22.17 -13.13
CA MET A 1 -13.28 -21.46 -12.03
C MET A 1 -11.85 -21.95 -12.00
N ALA A 2 -10.96 -21.25 -12.69
CA ALA A 2 -9.56 -21.64 -12.77
C ALA A 2 -8.85 -21.18 -11.49
N HIS A 3 -8.39 -22.12 -10.69
CA HIS A 3 -7.48 -21.86 -9.57
C HIS A 3 -6.16 -21.36 -10.15
N SER A 4 -5.90 -20.06 -10.04
CA SER A 4 -4.60 -19.49 -10.35
C SER A 4 -3.55 -20.12 -9.44
N PRO A 5 -2.48 -20.74 -9.99
CA PRO A 5 -1.47 -21.45 -9.20
C PRO A 5 -0.57 -20.52 -8.36
N PHE A 6 -0.71 -19.22 -8.49
CA PHE A 6 0.13 -18.23 -7.80
C PHE A 6 -0.21 -17.99 -6.33
N PHE A 7 -1.34 -18.50 -5.82
CA PHE A 7 -1.81 -18.16 -4.47
C PHE A 7 -1.92 -19.37 -3.56
N LYS A 8 -0.82 -20.12 -3.37
CA LYS A 8 -0.68 -20.97 -2.19
C LYS A 8 -0.37 -20.06 -1.00
N ALA A 9 -1.38 -19.77 -0.20
CA ALA A 9 -1.17 -19.29 1.16
C ALA A 9 -0.39 -20.39 1.90
N THR A 10 0.94 -20.24 1.93
CA THR A 10 1.77 -21.03 2.83
C THR A 10 1.33 -20.67 4.24
N SER A 11 0.97 -21.68 5.01
CA SER A 11 0.56 -21.63 6.42
C SER A 11 1.69 -21.16 7.38
N GLY A 12 2.46 -20.20 6.96
CA GLY A 12 3.33 -19.43 7.83
C GLY A 12 2.47 -18.41 8.58
N SER A 13 2.71 -18.23 9.85
CA SER A 13 1.84 -17.43 10.72
C SER A 13 1.36 -16.15 10.02
N TRP A 14 0.07 -16.00 9.78
CA TRP A 14 -0.58 -14.83 9.23
C TRP A 14 -0.07 -13.53 9.86
N LEU A 15 0.16 -13.55 11.17
CA LEU A 15 0.71 -12.43 11.93
C LEU A 15 2.11 -12.03 11.42
N ARG A 16 2.99 -12.99 11.14
CA ARG A 16 4.32 -12.73 10.59
C ARG A 16 4.22 -12.01 9.24
N ASP A 17 3.33 -12.43 8.37
CA ASP A 17 3.16 -11.84 7.05
C ASP A 17 2.58 -10.42 7.14
N VAL A 18 1.66 -10.19 8.07
CA VAL A 18 1.13 -8.85 8.38
C VAL A 18 2.25 -7.94 8.89
N LEU A 19 3.08 -8.41 9.82
CA LEU A 19 4.19 -7.62 10.40
C LEU A 19 5.27 -7.32 9.36
N ILE A 20 5.63 -8.29 8.52
CA ILE A 20 6.59 -8.08 7.43
C ILE A 20 6.06 -7.02 6.46
N LEU A 21 4.79 -7.09 6.09
CA LEU A 21 4.17 -6.11 5.18
C LEU A 21 4.11 -4.72 5.83
N ALA A 22 3.73 -4.64 7.11
CA ALA A 22 3.69 -3.37 7.84
C ALA A 22 5.07 -2.72 7.92
N LEU A 23 6.10 -3.49 8.24
CA LEU A 23 7.48 -3.01 8.30
C LEU A 23 7.98 -2.60 6.91
N GLY A 24 7.70 -3.39 5.88
CA GLY A 24 8.05 -3.06 4.49
C GLY A 24 7.37 -1.78 4.01
N TYR A 25 6.09 -1.60 4.33
CA TYR A 25 5.35 -0.38 4.03
C TYR A 25 5.94 0.83 4.75
N PHE A 26 6.18 0.71 6.06
CA PHE A 26 6.77 1.77 6.87
C PHE A 26 8.14 2.19 6.35
N THR A 27 9.05 1.25 6.10
CA THR A 27 10.41 1.55 5.61
C THR A 27 10.37 2.19 4.22
N ALA A 28 9.56 1.67 3.30
CA ALA A 28 9.39 2.25 1.98
C ALA A 28 8.77 3.66 2.04
N GLY A 29 7.79 3.88 2.93
CA GLY A 29 7.21 5.18 3.19
C GLY A 29 8.22 6.16 3.77
N TYR A 30 9.02 5.73 4.73
CA TYR A 30 10.08 6.55 5.32
C TYR A 30 11.12 6.99 4.28
N ILE A 31 11.54 6.08 3.40
CA ILE A 31 12.43 6.40 2.28
C ILE A 31 11.76 7.40 1.33
N GLY A 32 10.48 7.19 0.99
CA GLY A 32 9.71 8.11 0.17
C GLY A 32 9.68 9.53 0.75
N LEU A 33 9.44 9.66 2.05
CA LEU A 33 9.45 10.98 2.73
C LEU A 33 10.81 11.66 2.69
N LYS A 34 11.91 10.91 2.73
CA LYS A 34 13.27 11.48 2.57
C LYS A 34 13.56 11.97 1.16
N LEU A 35 12.82 11.47 0.17
CA LEU A 35 12.90 11.91 -1.23
C LEU A 35 11.91 13.04 -1.54
N ALA A 36 11.15 13.52 -0.55
CA ALA A 36 10.24 14.65 -0.72
C ALA A 36 11.00 15.93 -1.03
N VAL A 37 10.54 16.67 -2.04
CA VAL A 37 11.14 17.93 -2.47
C VAL A 37 10.52 19.09 -1.69
N PRO A 38 11.33 19.94 -1.00
CA PRO A 38 10.83 21.18 -0.39
C PRO A 38 10.25 22.14 -1.45
N PRO A 39 9.21 22.94 -1.14
CA PRO A 39 8.65 23.29 0.18
C PRO A 39 7.42 22.47 0.61
N GLY A 40 7.16 21.30 0.02
CA GLY A 40 5.94 20.56 0.32
C GLY A 40 6.21 19.08 0.67
N TYR A 41 5.24 18.47 1.33
CA TYR A 41 5.22 17.06 1.68
C TYR A 41 4.83 16.15 0.51
N ALA A 42 4.87 16.66 -0.74
CA ALA A 42 4.53 15.90 -1.93
C ALA A 42 5.76 15.12 -2.42
N THR A 43 5.65 13.82 -2.43
CA THR A 43 6.63 12.94 -3.09
C THR A 43 6.13 12.59 -4.47
N ILE A 44 6.99 12.70 -5.49
CA ILE A 44 6.67 12.33 -6.88
C ILE A 44 6.42 10.83 -7.00
N ILE A 45 7.08 10.03 -6.14
CA ILE A 45 6.98 8.57 -6.12
C ILE A 45 6.73 8.13 -4.68
N TRP A 46 5.65 7.34 -4.46
CA TRP A 46 5.33 6.74 -3.17
C TRP A 46 5.61 5.23 -3.18
N PRO A 47 6.84 4.79 -2.87
CA PRO A 47 7.23 3.38 -3.02
C PRO A 47 6.45 2.44 -2.09
N ALA A 48 5.89 2.96 -0.99
CA ALA A 48 5.09 2.17 -0.05
C ALA A 48 3.84 1.56 -0.69
N SER A 49 3.18 2.25 -1.63
CA SER A 49 2.02 1.69 -2.34
C SER A 49 2.40 0.50 -3.23
N GLY A 50 3.59 0.53 -3.83
CA GLY A 50 4.13 -0.62 -4.58
C GLY A 50 4.39 -1.83 -3.67
N VAL A 51 5.00 -1.61 -2.51
CA VAL A 51 5.23 -2.68 -1.50
C VAL A 51 3.90 -3.27 -1.02
N ALA A 52 2.90 -2.41 -0.74
CA ALA A 52 1.57 -2.85 -0.32
C ALA A 52 0.91 -3.75 -1.38
N LEU A 53 0.91 -3.28 -2.63
CA LEU A 53 0.30 -4.01 -3.73
C LEU A 53 1.00 -5.35 -4.00
N CYS A 54 2.32 -5.36 -4.05
CA CYS A 54 3.11 -6.59 -4.18
C CYS A 54 2.83 -7.57 -3.04
N GLY A 55 2.79 -7.10 -1.79
CA GLY A 55 2.48 -7.94 -0.64
C GLY A 55 1.12 -8.61 -0.77
N LEU A 56 0.07 -7.84 -1.12
CA LEU A 56 -1.28 -8.37 -1.30
C LEU A 56 -1.40 -9.30 -2.52
N LEU A 57 -0.64 -9.07 -3.58
CA LEU A 57 -0.59 -9.97 -4.73
C LEU A 57 0.07 -11.30 -4.38
N LEU A 58 1.18 -11.28 -3.65
CA LEU A 58 1.96 -12.48 -3.31
C LEU A 58 1.32 -13.34 -2.21
N ARG A 59 0.73 -12.72 -1.17
CA ARG A 59 0.23 -13.41 0.03
C ARG A 59 -1.29 -13.41 0.17
N GLY A 60 -1.98 -12.72 -0.76
CA GLY A 60 -3.43 -12.64 -0.76
C GLY A 60 -3.97 -11.45 0.04
N ARG A 61 -5.30 -11.25 -0.09
CA ARG A 61 -5.98 -10.10 0.52
C ARG A 61 -6.03 -10.14 2.05
N THR A 62 -5.81 -11.29 2.67
CA THR A 62 -5.97 -11.49 4.12
C THR A 62 -4.95 -10.71 4.96
N ILE A 63 -3.83 -10.29 4.37
CA ILE A 63 -2.78 -9.54 5.06
C ILE A 63 -2.95 -8.01 4.94
N TRP A 64 -4.13 -7.53 4.49
CA TRP A 64 -4.44 -6.09 4.40
C TRP A 64 -4.17 -5.30 5.69
N PRO A 65 -4.31 -5.89 6.93
CA PRO A 65 -4.00 -5.14 8.14
C PRO A 65 -2.55 -4.65 8.20
N GLY A 66 -1.64 -5.33 7.50
CA GLY A 66 -0.25 -4.88 7.37
C GLY A 66 -0.10 -3.55 6.64
N VAL A 67 -0.91 -3.33 5.60
CA VAL A 67 -0.94 -2.05 4.88
C VAL A 67 -1.46 -0.94 5.79
N TRP A 68 -2.57 -1.21 6.48
CA TRP A 68 -3.16 -0.25 7.41
C TRP A 68 -2.20 0.12 8.54
N LEU A 69 -1.59 -0.87 9.18
CA LEU A 69 -0.63 -0.66 10.27
C LEU A 69 0.61 0.12 9.81
N GLY A 70 1.17 -0.25 8.66
CA GLY A 70 2.35 0.42 8.10
C GLY A 70 2.07 1.87 7.72
N SER A 71 0.91 2.12 7.09
CA SER A 71 0.47 3.46 6.73
C SER A 71 0.13 4.29 7.97
N PHE A 72 -0.59 3.72 8.93
CA PHE A 72 -0.89 4.37 10.20
C PHE A 72 0.39 4.79 10.94
N ALA A 73 1.35 3.86 11.07
CA ALA A 73 2.59 4.13 11.77
C ALA A 73 3.39 5.25 11.11
N ILE A 74 3.62 5.20 9.78
CA ILE A 74 4.41 6.23 9.11
C ILE A 74 3.76 7.62 9.21
N ASN A 75 2.44 7.72 9.13
CA ASN A 75 1.74 9.00 9.24
C ASN A 75 1.73 9.51 10.69
N LEU A 76 1.65 8.62 11.67
CA LEU A 76 1.72 9.02 13.09
C LEU A 76 3.13 9.52 13.47
N PHE A 77 4.19 8.90 12.93
CA PHE A 77 5.57 9.33 13.19
C PHE A 77 6.01 10.53 12.36
N ASN A 78 5.28 10.88 11.31
CA ASN A 78 5.60 12.02 10.42
C ASN A 78 4.68 13.21 10.66
N THR A 79 4.24 13.44 11.87
CA THR A 79 3.53 14.68 12.21
C THR A 79 4.50 15.87 12.19
N PRO A 80 4.06 17.05 11.73
CA PRO A 80 4.94 18.24 11.62
C PRO A 80 5.63 18.62 12.93
N ASP A 81 4.96 18.39 14.05
CA ASP A 81 5.45 18.72 15.40
C ASP A 81 6.23 17.56 16.06
N GLY A 82 6.54 16.50 15.32
CA GLY A 82 7.14 15.28 15.87
C GLY A 82 6.12 14.44 16.62
N VAL A 83 6.46 13.99 17.84
CA VAL A 83 5.52 13.22 18.67
C VAL A 83 4.37 14.14 19.11
N PRO A 84 3.10 13.77 18.82
CA PRO A 84 1.95 14.62 19.14
C PRO A 84 1.90 14.97 20.64
N SER A 85 1.64 16.23 20.95
CA SER A 85 1.33 16.64 22.32
C SER A 85 0.01 16.00 22.78
N PRO A 86 -0.25 15.87 24.10
CA PRO A 86 -1.49 15.26 24.59
C PRO A 86 -2.78 15.88 24.00
N GLU A 87 -2.76 17.16 23.67
CA GLU A 87 -3.90 17.88 23.08
C GLU A 87 -4.06 17.58 21.59
N SER A 88 -2.96 17.38 20.86
CA SER A 88 -2.97 17.09 19.42
C SER A 88 -2.97 15.58 19.11
N ALA A 89 -2.79 14.73 20.10
CA ALA A 89 -2.67 13.28 19.91
C ALA A 89 -3.94 12.67 19.30
N LEU A 90 -5.12 13.04 19.79
CA LEU A 90 -6.39 12.48 19.33
C LEU A 90 -6.67 12.79 17.84
N PRO A 91 -6.58 14.06 17.37
CA PRO A 91 -6.74 14.35 15.96
C PRO A 91 -5.63 13.73 15.10
N ALA A 92 -4.37 13.69 15.55
CA ALA A 92 -3.28 13.06 14.81
C ALA A 92 -3.50 11.56 14.59
N VAL A 93 -3.94 10.85 15.62
CA VAL A 93 -4.31 9.42 15.52
C VAL A 93 -5.49 9.23 14.55
N GLY A 94 -6.50 10.09 14.64
CA GLY A 94 -7.67 10.04 13.73
C GLY A 94 -7.28 10.23 12.26
N ILE A 95 -6.43 11.20 11.98
CA ILE A 95 -5.94 11.49 10.62
C ILE A 95 -5.07 10.31 10.12
N ALA A 96 -4.13 9.85 10.92
CA ALA A 96 -3.28 8.72 10.55
C ALA A 96 -4.09 7.44 10.28
N ALA A 97 -5.13 7.19 11.08
CA ALA A 97 -6.03 6.05 10.89
C ALA A 97 -6.84 6.19 9.58
N ALA A 98 -7.35 7.37 9.28
CA ALA A 98 -8.10 7.66 8.05
C ALA A 98 -7.22 7.49 6.81
N ILE A 99 -6.00 8.02 6.82
CA ILE A 99 -5.02 7.82 5.74
C ILE A 99 -4.69 6.33 5.58
N GLY A 100 -4.52 5.60 6.68
CA GLY A 100 -4.30 4.15 6.66
C GLY A 100 -5.45 3.39 6.01
N LEU A 101 -6.69 3.78 6.28
CA LEU A 101 -7.87 3.21 5.63
C LEU A 101 -7.89 3.50 4.13
N GLY A 102 -7.62 4.74 3.73
CA GLY A 102 -7.52 5.13 2.32
C GLY A 102 -6.48 4.30 1.56
N ALA A 103 -5.26 4.19 2.10
CA ALA A 103 -4.19 3.39 1.53
C ALA A 103 -4.55 1.90 1.42
N THR A 104 -5.27 1.38 2.39
CA THR A 104 -5.74 -0.01 2.40
C THR A 104 -6.79 -0.25 1.32
N ILE A 105 -7.81 0.62 1.23
CA ILE A 105 -8.86 0.54 0.21
C ILE A 105 -8.24 0.64 -1.19
N GLN A 106 -7.37 1.62 -1.41
CA GLN A 106 -6.63 1.80 -2.66
C GLN A 106 -5.90 0.51 -3.06
N THR A 107 -5.16 -0.09 -2.14
CA THR A 107 -4.39 -1.32 -2.41
C THR A 107 -5.29 -2.52 -2.69
N LEU A 108 -6.41 -2.66 -1.97
CA LEU A 108 -7.38 -3.73 -2.20
C LEU A 108 -8.08 -3.58 -3.56
N VAL A 109 -8.45 -2.35 -3.95
CA VAL A 109 -9.01 -2.05 -5.26
C VAL A 109 -7.99 -2.36 -6.35
N GLY A 110 -6.74 -1.89 -6.20
CA GLY A 110 -5.68 -2.17 -7.16
C GLY A 110 -5.45 -3.67 -7.36
N ARG A 111 -5.39 -4.43 -6.25
CA ARG A 111 -5.30 -5.89 -6.32
C ARG A 111 -6.51 -6.50 -7.03
N HIS A 112 -7.73 -6.06 -6.71
CA HIS A 112 -8.95 -6.58 -7.34
C HIS A 112 -8.94 -6.35 -8.85
N VAL A 113 -8.58 -5.15 -9.28
CA VAL A 113 -8.47 -4.78 -10.70
C VAL A 113 -7.43 -5.67 -11.41
N ILE A 114 -6.24 -5.81 -10.83
CA ILE A 114 -5.18 -6.65 -11.41
C ILE A 114 -5.64 -8.11 -11.52
N CYS A 115 -6.14 -8.69 -10.44
CA CYS A 115 -6.59 -10.10 -10.45
C CYS A 115 -7.79 -10.33 -11.40
N ARG A 116 -8.61 -9.31 -11.67
CA ARG A 116 -9.80 -9.41 -12.53
C ARG A 116 -9.47 -9.27 -14.01
N PHE A 117 -8.58 -8.33 -14.36
CA PHE A 117 -8.31 -7.98 -15.74
C PHE A 117 -6.99 -8.57 -16.26
N TRP A 118 -6.09 -8.99 -15.35
CA TRP A 118 -4.76 -9.49 -15.67
C TRP A 118 -4.45 -10.79 -14.91
N PRO A 119 -5.24 -11.86 -15.11
CA PRO A 119 -5.04 -13.13 -14.39
C PRO A 119 -3.70 -13.79 -14.74
N GLU A 120 -3.19 -13.56 -15.94
CA GLU A 120 -1.86 -13.95 -16.38
C GLU A 120 -1.06 -12.68 -16.67
N LEU A 121 -0.15 -12.35 -15.77
CA LEU A 121 0.67 -11.13 -15.85
C LEU A 121 1.78 -11.32 -16.91
N GLU A 122 1.40 -11.55 -18.16
CA GLU A 122 2.34 -11.50 -19.29
C GLU A 122 2.39 -10.07 -19.84
N LEU A 123 3.46 -9.35 -19.47
CA LEU A 123 3.74 -7.99 -19.97
C LEU A 123 4.72 -8.07 -21.16
N SER A 124 4.39 -8.87 -22.14
CA SER A 124 5.25 -9.12 -23.30
C SER A 124 5.20 -8.02 -24.36
N GLU A 125 4.17 -7.20 -24.34
CA GLU A 125 3.98 -6.14 -25.34
C GLU A 125 3.84 -4.74 -24.70
N PRO A 126 4.38 -3.67 -25.33
CA PRO A 126 4.26 -2.29 -24.82
C PRO A 126 2.81 -1.82 -24.61
N SER A 127 1.89 -2.29 -25.46
CA SER A 127 0.47 -1.99 -25.34
C SER A 127 -0.16 -2.56 -24.06
N GLN A 128 0.30 -3.73 -23.63
CA GLN A 128 -0.12 -4.38 -22.40
C GLN A 128 0.39 -3.61 -21.16
N VAL A 129 1.63 -3.13 -21.22
CA VAL A 129 2.21 -2.29 -20.15
C VAL A 129 1.41 -0.98 -20.00
N LEU A 130 1.07 -0.31 -21.10
CA LEU A 130 0.26 0.91 -21.05
C LEU A 130 -1.15 0.67 -20.49
N ARG A 131 -1.80 -0.40 -20.89
CA ARG A 131 -3.12 -0.78 -20.34
C ARG A 131 -3.01 -1.15 -18.85
N PHE A 132 -1.97 -1.86 -18.46
CA PHE A 132 -1.70 -2.17 -17.06
C PHE A 132 -1.51 -0.90 -16.22
N LEU A 133 -0.69 0.04 -16.68
CA LEU A 133 -0.50 1.33 -16.02
C LEU A 133 -1.81 2.11 -15.90
N ALA A 134 -2.59 2.19 -16.97
CA ALA A 134 -3.85 2.90 -16.97
C ALA A 134 -4.89 2.28 -16.00
N THR A 135 -4.99 0.96 -15.96
CA THR A 135 -6.01 0.27 -15.15
C THR A 135 -5.56 -0.03 -13.73
N ALA A 136 -4.34 -0.49 -13.54
CA ALA A 136 -3.83 -0.94 -12.25
C ALA A 136 -3.23 0.19 -11.40
N VAL A 137 -2.84 1.30 -12.02
CA VAL A 137 -2.27 2.45 -11.32
C VAL A 137 -3.28 3.60 -11.24
N VAL A 138 -3.82 4.05 -12.38
CA VAL A 138 -4.70 5.24 -12.42
C VAL A 138 -6.02 4.99 -11.68
N LEU A 139 -6.69 3.86 -11.92
CA LEU A 139 -7.97 3.56 -11.26
C LEU A 139 -7.88 3.52 -9.72
N PRO A 140 -6.92 2.82 -9.11
CA PRO A 140 -6.77 2.86 -7.65
C PRO A 140 -6.40 4.25 -7.11
N CYS A 141 -5.62 5.04 -7.86
CA CYS A 141 -5.29 6.42 -7.45
C CYS A 141 -6.49 7.36 -7.45
N LEU A 142 -7.53 7.08 -8.23
CA LEU A 142 -8.77 7.87 -8.22
C LEU A 142 -9.66 7.58 -7.00
N VAL A 143 -9.39 6.48 -6.28
CA VAL A 143 -10.15 6.05 -5.09
C VAL A 143 -9.46 6.54 -3.81
N ALA A 144 -8.20 6.95 -3.88
CA ALA A 144 -7.42 7.49 -2.76
C ALA A 144 -7.70 8.97 -2.57
#